data_60a40cf3d1f287d0e62f08147c48e70e
#
_entry.id   60a40cf3d1f287d0e62f08147c48e70e
#
_cell.length_a   1.000
_cell.length_b   1.000
_cell.length_c   1.000
_cell.angle_alpha   90.00
_cell.angle_beta   90.00
_cell.angle_gamma   90.00
#
_symmetry.space_group_name_H-M   'P 1'
#
loop_
_entity.id
_entity.type
_entity.pdbx_description
1 polymer ?
#
loop_
_entity_poly.entity_id
_entity_poly.type
_entity_poly.pdbx_seq_one_letter_code
_entity_poly.pdbx_strand_id
1 'polypeptide(L)'
;MLSLRNATEADLGEIRRIYEYAQDYMIRSGNPTQWGHFYPSADLIRSDLQKKVCKVIYDETGIHGVFALFDGAEPTYAHIEEGEWLNDEPYVTIHRLAGDGRVHGLFQCAAEHCKLLSPNVRVDTHANNTTMQRLIEKNGFKRCGIIHVMDGSPRIAYHWTAR
;
A
#
# COMPACT_ATOMS: atom_id res chain seq x y z
N MET A 1 1.00 -20.73 3.81
CA MET A 1 0.00 -19.91 3.06
C MET A 1 -0.27 -18.62 3.81
N LEU A 2 -0.28 -17.52 3.08
CA LEU A 2 -0.53 -16.22 3.69
C LEU A 2 -2.04 -16.01 3.92
N SER A 3 -2.38 -15.47 5.07
CA SER A 3 -3.73 -15.08 5.46
C SER A 3 -3.76 -13.61 5.81
N LEU A 4 -4.96 -13.01 5.79
CA LEU A 4 -5.13 -11.58 6.02
C LEU A 4 -6.26 -11.38 7.03
N ARG A 5 -6.07 -10.45 7.96
CA ARG A 5 -7.09 -10.07 8.93
C ARG A 5 -6.96 -8.59 9.31
N ASN A 6 -7.97 -8.09 9.99
CA ASN A 6 -7.88 -6.76 10.61
C ASN A 6 -6.82 -6.78 11.70
N ALA A 7 -6.04 -5.71 11.77
CA ALA A 7 -5.11 -5.50 12.86
C ALA A 7 -5.85 -5.06 14.12
N THR A 8 -5.26 -5.37 15.28
CA THR A 8 -5.75 -4.92 16.58
C THR A 8 -4.65 -4.17 17.33
N GLU A 9 -4.99 -3.54 18.43
CA GLU A 9 -4.01 -2.86 19.29
C GLU A 9 -2.87 -3.80 19.74
N ALA A 10 -3.18 -5.09 19.93
CA ALA A 10 -2.17 -6.08 20.30
C ALA A 10 -1.09 -6.26 19.23
N ASP A 11 -1.36 -5.89 18.00
CA ASP A 11 -0.43 -6.04 16.88
C ASP A 11 0.52 -4.85 16.72
N LEU A 12 0.34 -3.78 17.50
CA LEU A 12 1.05 -2.51 17.30
C LEU A 12 2.57 -2.68 17.29
N GLY A 13 3.12 -3.48 18.20
CA GLY A 13 4.56 -3.73 18.27
C GLY A 13 5.10 -4.37 16.99
N GLU A 14 4.41 -5.39 16.47
CA GLU A 14 4.79 -6.05 15.22
C GLU A 14 4.61 -5.14 14.00
N ILE A 15 3.55 -4.35 13.97
CA ILE A 15 3.32 -3.38 12.89
C ILE A 15 4.45 -2.36 12.83
N ARG A 16 4.86 -1.83 13.97
CA ARG A 16 5.97 -0.86 14.04
C ARG A 16 7.27 -1.50 13.57
N ARG A 17 7.55 -2.73 14.00
CA ARG A 17 8.73 -3.48 13.56
C ARG A 17 8.77 -3.62 12.03
N ILE A 18 7.64 -3.95 11.43
CA ILE A 18 7.54 -4.14 9.97
C ILE A 18 7.77 -2.81 9.25
N TYR A 19 7.15 -1.73 9.72
CA TYR A 19 7.35 -0.41 9.09
C TYR A 19 8.79 0.08 9.22
N GLU A 20 9.44 -0.13 10.36
CA GLU A 20 10.84 0.21 10.53
C GLU A 20 11.74 -0.57 9.56
N TYR A 21 11.51 -1.87 9.43
CA TYR A 21 12.23 -2.70 8.46
C TYR A 21 12.04 -2.17 7.02
N ALA A 22 10.81 -1.84 6.65
CA ALA A 22 10.49 -1.35 5.31
C ALA A 22 11.13 0.01 5.03
N GLN A 23 11.16 0.90 6.02
CA GLN A 23 11.83 2.20 5.91
C GLN A 23 13.32 2.02 5.65
N ASP A 24 13.98 1.17 6.41
CA ASP A 24 15.41 0.87 6.22
C ASP A 24 15.68 0.24 4.86
N TYR A 25 14.82 -0.69 4.44
CA TYR A 25 14.94 -1.32 3.12
C TYR A 25 14.82 -0.29 2.00
N MET A 26 13.83 0.60 2.06
CA MET A 26 13.65 1.64 1.05
C MET A 26 14.89 2.52 0.92
N ILE A 27 15.44 2.97 2.04
CA ILE A 27 16.64 3.82 2.06
C ILE A 27 17.81 3.08 1.44
N ARG A 28 18.07 1.84 1.83
CA ARG A 28 19.19 1.05 1.34
C ARG A 28 19.07 0.67 -0.14
N SER A 29 17.84 0.54 -0.65
CA SER A 29 17.57 0.11 -2.02
C SER A 29 17.45 1.26 -3.03
N GLY A 30 17.79 2.49 -2.64
CA GLY A 30 17.78 3.65 -3.55
C GLY A 30 16.45 4.41 -3.57
N ASN A 31 15.61 4.26 -2.56
CA ASN A 31 14.33 4.96 -2.43
C ASN A 31 14.24 5.68 -1.07
N PRO A 32 15.16 6.64 -0.78
CA PRO A 32 15.26 7.23 0.55
C PRO A 32 14.17 8.25 0.86
N THR A 33 13.45 8.76 -0.13
CA THR A 33 12.55 9.91 0.05
C THR A 33 11.07 9.54 0.06
N GLN A 34 10.69 8.30 -0.26
CA GLN A 34 9.28 7.92 -0.25
C GLN A 34 8.72 7.99 1.18
N TRP A 35 9.34 7.32 2.13
CA TRP A 35 8.94 7.31 3.54
C TRP A 35 9.98 7.90 4.48
N GLY A 36 11.27 7.82 4.13
CA GLY A 36 12.36 8.17 5.03
C GLY A 36 12.29 7.30 6.29
N HIS A 37 12.63 7.89 7.43
CA HIS A 37 12.51 7.23 8.75
C HIS A 37 11.23 7.59 9.51
N PHE A 38 10.37 8.46 8.94
CA PHE A 38 9.30 9.10 9.71
C PHE A 38 7.90 8.69 9.30
N TYR A 39 7.72 8.20 8.09
CA TYR A 39 6.41 7.82 7.57
C TYR A 39 6.33 6.30 7.45
N PRO A 40 5.25 5.65 7.88
CA PRO A 40 4.13 6.24 8.63
C PRO A 40 4.50 6.52 10.08
N SER A 41 3.98 7.61 10.65
CA SER A 41 4.19 7.96 12.05
C SER A 41 3.41 7.03 13.00
N ALA A 42 3.79 7.01 14.27
CA ALA A 42 3.04 6.25 15.28
C ALA A 42 1.58 6.70 15.36
N ASP A 43 1.34 8.01 15.26
CA ASP A 43 -0.03 8.55 15.29
C ASP A 43 -0.86 8.10 14.09
N LEU A 44 -0.25 8.05 12.91
CA LEU A 44 -0.92 7.58 11.70
C LEU A 44 -1.28 6.09 11.82
N ILE A 45 -0.37 5.27 12.35
CA ILE A 45 -0.63 3.85 12.58
C ILE A 45 -1.80 3.66 13.54
N ARG A 46 -1.83 4.41 14.64
CA ARG A 46 -2.94 4.36 15.59
C ARG A 46 -4.26 4.81 14.95
N SER A 47 -4.21 5.86 14.13
CA SER A 47 -5.38 6.31 13.37
C SER A 47 -5.92 5.20 12.46
N ASP A 48 -5.03 4.51 11.74
CA ASP A 48 -5.43 3.39 10.89
C ASP A 48 -6.09 2.26 11.71
N LEU A 49 -5.57 1.97 12.90
CA LEU A 49 -6.17 0.97 13.80
C LEU A 49 -7.57 1.41 14.26
N GLN A 50 -7.72 2.67 14.67
CA GLN A 50 -8.99 3.22 15.14
C GLN A 50 -10.04 3.24 14.04
N LYS A 51 -9.65 3.56 12.81
CA LYS A 51 -10.53 3.56 11.64
C LYS A 51 -10.83 2.15 11.12
N LYS A 52 -10.18 1.14 11.66
CA LYS A 52 -10.31 -0.27 11.23
C LYS A 52 -9.91 -0.50 9.78
N VAL A 53 -8.99 0.32 9.27
CA VAL A 53 -8.45 0.17 7.91
C VAL A 53 -7.11 -0.58 7.88
N CYS A 54 -6.45 -0.72 9.02
CA CYS A 54 -5.19 -1.44 9.11
C CYS A 54 -5.40 -2.95 9.00
N LYS A 55 -4.70 -3.57 8.05
CA LYS A 55 -4.74 -5.01 7.80
C LYS A 55 -3.36 -5.60 8.03
N VAL A 56 -3.30 -6.81 8.56
CA VAL A 56 -2.04 -7.56 8.67
C VAL A 56 -2.12 -8.84 7.85
N ILE A 57 -0.98 -9.21 7.29
CA ILE A 57 -0.80 -10.43 6.49
C ILE A 57 0.13 -11.33 7.29
N TYR A 58 -0.28 -12.57 7.52
CA TYR A 58 0.39 -13.47 8.42
C TYR A 58 0.36 -14.90 7.91
N ASP A 59 1.20 -15.73 8.50
CA ASP A 59 1.18 -17.19 8.35
C ASP A 59 1.42 -17.84 9.72
N GLU A 60 1.70 -19.13 9.73
CA GLU A 60 1.96 -19.88 10.97
C GLU A 60 3.20 -19.40 11.73
N THR A 61 4.10 -18.64 11.10
CA THR A 61 5.30 -18.11 11.76
C THR A 61 5.10 -16.71 12.35
N GLY A 62 4.00 -16.03 12.00
CA GLY A 62 3.68 -14.71 12.54
C GLY A 62 3.25 -13.71 11.47
N ILE A 63 3.25 -12.44 11.85
CA ILE A 63 2.87 -11.32 10.96
C ILE A 63 4.09 -10.91 10.13
N HIS A 64 3.91 -10.82 8.81
CA HIS A 64 4.97 -10.47 7.86
C HIS A 64 4.68 -9.21 7.06
N GLY A 65 3.43 -8.80 7.00
CA GLY A 65 3.01 -7.63 6.21
C GLY A 65 1.92 -6.83 6.88
N VAL A 66 1.85 -5.55 6.49
CA VAL A 66 0.84 -4.62 6.96
C VAL A 66 0.49 -3.66 5.83
N PHE A 67 -0.77 -3.27 5.75
CA PHE A 67 -1.21 -2.20 4.85
C PHE A 67 -2.50 -1.57 5.37
N ALA A 68 -2.83 -0.41 4.81
CA ALA A 68 -4.11 0.24 5.08
C ALA A 68 -5.00 0.10 3.85
N LEU A 69 -6.24 -0.33 4.06
CA LEU A 69 -7.24 -0.49 3.01
C LEU A 69 -8.33 0.55 3.22
N PHE A 70 -8.44 1.49 2.26
CA PHE A 70 -9.45 2.54 2.31
C PHE A 70 -10.53 2.27 1.27
N ASP A 71 -11.78 2.42 1.69
CA ASP A 71 -12.93 2.43 0.80
C ASP A 71 -13.36 3.90 0.61
N GLY A 72 -13.72 4.24 -0.63
CA GLY A 72 -14.14 5.59 -0.97
C GLY A 72 -13.02 6.42 -1.61
N ALA A 73 -13.38 7.65 -2.00
CA ALA A 73 -12.48 8.53 -2.74
C ALA A 73 -11.27 8.94 -1.92
N GLU A 74 -10.10 8.79 -2.50
CA GLU A 74 -8.84 9.27 -1.94
C GLU A 74 -8.59 10.70 -2.43
N PRO A 75 -8.50 11.70 -1.53
CA PRO A 75 -8.34 13.10 -1.95
C PRO A 75 -7.17 13.36 -2.89
N THR A 76 -6.03 12.70 -2.67
CA THR A 76 -4.84 12.88 -3.54
C THR A 76 -4.99 12.25 -4.92
N TYR A 77 -6.04 11.46 -5.14
CA TYR A 77 -6.34 10.84 -6.43
C TYR A 77 -7.33 11.65 -7.27
N ALA A 78 -7.86 12.75 -6.74
CA ALA A 78 -8.82 13.59 -7.45
C ALA A 78 -8.20 14.26 -8.69
N HIS A 79 -6.90 14.56 -8.64
CA HIS A 79 -6.17 15.17 -9.75
C HIS A 79 -5.06 14.20 -10.19
N ILE A 80 -5.04 13.87 -11.48
CA ILE A 80 -4.02 13.01 -12.10
C ILE A 80 -3.48 13.71 -13.34
N GLU A 81 -2.16 13.67 -13.50
CA GLU A 81 -1.45 14.26 -14.63
C GLU A 81 -0.81 13.17 -15.50
N GLU A 82 -0.44 13.51 -16.72
CA GLU A 82 0.26 12.63 -17.67
C GLU A 82 -0.50 11.35 -17.96
N GLY A 83 -1.82 11.42 -17.87
CA GLY A 83 -2.69 10.28 -18.12
C GLY A 83 -4.03 10.44 -17.43
N GLU A 84 -4.72 9.32 -17.25
CA GLU A 84 -6.04 9.29 -16.63
C GLU A 84 -6.28 7.95 -15.95
N TRP A 85 -7.17 7.92 -14.96
CA TRP A 85 -7.65 6.69 -14.37
C TRP A 85 -8.44 5.87 -15.40
N LEU A 86 -8.52 4.55 -15.20
CA LEU A 86 -9.21 3.66 -16.14
C LEU A 86 -10.73 3.94 -16.20
N ASN A 87 -11.30 4.42 -15.11
CA ASN A 87 -12.71 4.83 -15.01
C ASN A 87 -12.89 5.73 -13.78
N ASP A 88 -14.11 6.26 -13.62
CA ASP A 88 -14.48 7.11 -12.47
C ASP A 88 -15.39 6.40 -11.47
N GLU A 89 -15.43 5.06 -11.52
CA GLU A 89 -16.26 4.28 -10.61
C GLU A 89 -15.67 4.23 -9.20
N PRO A 90 -16.47 3.89 -8.19
CA PRO A 90 -15.96 3.68 -6.83
C PRO A 90 -14.83 2.64 -6.79
N TYR A 91 -13.87 2.85 -5.92
CA TYR A 91 -12.69 2.01 -5.81
C TYR A 91 -12.24 1.86 -4.36
N VAL A 92 -11.41 0.85 -4.10
CA VAL A 92 -10.67 0.73 -2.86
C VAL A 92 -9.20 1.02 -3.12
N THR A 93 -8.49 1.48 -2.09
CA THR A 93 -7.09 1.88 -2.20
C THR A 93 -6.23 1.09 -1.23
N ILE A 94 -5.08 0.62 -1.73
CA ILE A 94 -4.02 0.03 -0.91
C ILE A 94 -3.04 1.15 -0.57
N HIS A 95 -2.89 1.43 0.73
CA HIS A 95 -1.95 2.43 1.23
C HIS A 95 -0.95 1.81 2.19
N ARG A 96 0.26 2.33 2.20
CA ARG A 96 1.27 2.03 3.22
C ARG A 96 1.55 0.53 3.37
N LEU A 97 1.66 -0.18 2.25
CA LEU A 97 2.02 -1.60 2.28
C LEU A 97 3.50 -1.75 2.66
N ALA A 98 3.76 -2.59 3.63
CA ALA A 98 5.10 -2.92 4.08
C ALA A 98 5.22 -4.40 4.42
N GLY A 99 6.42 -4.94 4.21
CA GLY A 99 6.75 -6.31 4.57
C GLY A 99 8.05 -6.39 5.36
N ASP A 100 8.28 -7.53 6.02
CA ASP A 100 9.47 -7.76 6.84
C ASP A 100 10.60 -8.48 6.10
N GLY A 101 10.45 -8.70 4.79
CA GLY A 101 11.47 -9.34 3.96
C GLY A 101 11.58 -10.85 4.12
N ARG A 102 10.75 -11.49 4.94
CA ARG A 102 10.84 -12.92 5.23
C ARG A 102 10.02 -13.80 4.30
N VAL A 103 9.00 -13.24 3.65
CA VAL A 103 8.10 -13.98 2.78
C VAL A 103 7.89 -13.24 1.48
N HIS A 104 7.50 -13.97 0.43
CA HIS A 104 7.09 -13.41 -0.84
C HIS A 104 5.57 -13.39 -0.96
N GLY A 105 5.06 -12.55 -1.88
CA GLY A 105 3.63 -12.55 -2.21
C GLY A 105 2.76 -11.67 -1.35
N LEU A 106 3.33 -10.75 -0.56
CA LEU A 106 2.55 -9.85 0.27
C LEU A 106 1.66 -8.91 -0.55
N PHE A 107 2.22 -8.28 -1.60
CA PHE A 107 1.40 -7.41 -2.45
C PHE A 107 0.31 -8.21 -3.17
N GLN A 108 0.62 -9.39 -3.67
CA GLN A 108 -0.36 -10.26 -4.30
C GLN A 108 -1.50 -10.60 -3.34
N CYS A 109 -1.18 -10.94 -2.10
CA CYS A 109 -2.17 -11.23 -1.07
C CYS A 109 -3.10 -10.04 -0.82
N ALA A 110 -2.53 -8.85 -0.65
CA ALA A 110 -3.30 -7.62 -0.47
C ALA A 110 -4.18 -7.32 -1.69
N ALA A 111 -3.60 -7.41 -2.90
CA ALA A 111 -4.31 -7.12 -4.14
C ALA A 111 -5.48 -8.09 -4.36
N GLU A 112 -5.27 -9.37 -4.19
CA GLU A 112 -6.32 -10.39 -4.35
C GLU A 112 -7.48 -10.15 -3.37
N HIS A 113 -7.16 -9.81 -2.13
CA HIS A 113 -8.19 -9.46 -1.14
C HIS A 113 -9.02 -8.25 -1.59
N CYS A 114 -8.35 -7.19 -2.05
CA CYS A 114 -9.02 -5.98 -2.52
C CYS A 114 -9.88 -6.23 -3.76
N LYS A 115 -9.40 -7.08 -4.68
CA LYS A 115 -10.14 -7.45 -5.90
C LYS A 115 -11.43 -8.21 -5.59
N LEU A 116 -11.50 -8.90 -4.47
CA LEU A 116 -12.74 -9.54 -4.01
C LEU A 116 -13.74 -8.54 -3.43
N LEU A 117 -13.25 -7.40 -2.92
CA LEU A 117 -14.08 -6.39 -2.29
C LEU A 117 -14.64 -5.37 -3.29
N SER A 118 -13.92 -5.11 -4.38
CA SER A 118 -14.28 -4.05 -5.33
C SER A 118 -13.82 -4.42 -6.74
N PRO A 119 -14.60 -4.05 -7.77
CA PRO A 119 -14.16 -4.20 -9.15
C PRO A 119 -13.10 -3.18 -9.58
N ASN A 120 -12.73 -2.26 -8.69
CA ASN A 120 -11.71 -1.25 -8.96
C ASN A 120 -10.80 -1.10 -7.75
N VAL A 121 -9.48 -1.22 -7.98
CA VAL A 121 -8.45 -1.06 -6.95
C VAL A 121 -7.41 -0.08 -7.47
N ARG A 122 -7.05 0.90 -6.65
CA ARG A 122 -6.01 1.88 -6.98
C ARG A 122 -4.85 1.79 -5.98
N VAL A 123 -3.66 2.12 -6.46
CA VAL A 123 -2.45 2.14 -5.65
C VAL A 123 -1.47 3.11 -6.29
N ASP A 124 -0.57 3.69 -5.50
CA ASP A 124 0.52 4.51 -6.01
C ASP A 124 1.85 4.10 -5.38
N THR A 125 2.95 4.47 -6.03
CA THR A 125 4.28 4.26 -5.50
C THR A 125 5.27 5.30 -6.04
N HIS A 126 6.39 5.43 -5.38
CA HIS A 126 7.46 6.36 -5.78
C HIS A 126 8.20 5.86 -7.02
N ALA A 127 8.65 6.79 -7.87
CA ALA A 127 9.42 6.47 -9.07
C ALA A 127 10.70 5.67 -8.78
N ASN A 128 11.28 5.83 -7.60
CA ASN A 128 12.47 5.10 -7.17
C ASN A 128 12.16 3.70 -6.61
N ASN A 129 10.90 3.38 -6.38
CA ASN A 129 10.52 2.07 -5.87
C ASN A 129 10.26 1.09 -7.01
N THR A 130 11.33 0.65 -7.65
CA THR A 130 11.25 -0.24 -8.82
C THR A 130 10.71 -1.62 -8.45
N THR A 131 10.98 -2.11 -7.26
CA THR A 131 10.44 -3.38 -6.77
C THR A 131 8.93 -3.34 -6.71
N MET A 132 8.36 -2.29 -6.11
CA MET A 132 6.90 -2.16 -5.99
C MET A 132 6.25 -1.95 -7.36
N GLN A 133 6.85 -1.16 -8.24
CA GLN A 133 6.35 -0.98 -9.61
C GLN A 133 6.17 -2.32 -10.32
N ARG A 134 7.18 -3.20 -10.23
CA ARG A 134 7.11 -4.53 -10.85
C ARG A 134 6.02 -5.40 -10.24
N LEU A 135 5.88 -5.39 -8.93
CA LEU A 135 4.86 -6.17 -8.24
C LEU A 135 3.45 -5.70 -8.59
N ILE A 136 3.24 -4.39 -8.66
CA ILE A 136 1.96 -3.80 -9.04
C ILE A 136 1.58 -4.22 -10.46
N GLU A 137 2.51 -4.05 -11.42
CA GLU A 137 2.27 -4.40 -12.82
C GLU A 137 2.07 -5.91 -13.00
N LYS A 138 2.86 -6.73 -12.30
CA LYS A 138 2.75 -8.20 -12.33
C LYS A 138 1.37 -8.66 -11.86
N ASN A 139 0.73 -7.92 -10.98
CA ASN A 139 -0.60 -8.27 -10.47
C ASN A 139 -1.75 -7.65 -11.29
N GLY A 140 -1.47 -7.17 -12.47
CA GLY A 140 -2.48 -6.77 -13.44
C GLY A 140 -2.93 -5.32 -13.36
N PHE A 141 -2.26 -4.50 -12.56
CA PHE A 141 -2.53 -3.06 -12.48
C PHE A 141 -1.89 -2.35 -13.66
N LYS A 142 -2.58 -1.33 -14.19
CA LYS A 142 -2.08 -0.51 -15.29
C LYS A 142 -1.62 0.84 -14.77
N ARG A 143 -0.48 1.29 -15.26
CA ARG A 143 0.01 2.64 -14.99
C ARG A 143 -0.93 3.65 -15.65
N CYS A 144 -1.39 4.63 -14.87
CA CYS A 144 -2.39 5.60 -15.31
C CYS A 144 -1.85 7.01 -15.46
N GLY A 145 -0.87 7.39 -14.65
CA GLY A 145 -0.33 8.75 -14.67
C GLY A 145 0.41 9.08 -13.39
N ILE A 146 0.44 10.37 -13.06
CA ILE A 146 1.14 10.90 -11.89
C ILE A 146 0.13 11.60 -10.98
N ILE A 147 0.15 11.24 -9.70
CA ILE A 147 -0.57 11.97 -8.65
C ILE A 147 0.44 12.65 -7.73
N HIS A 148 -0.01 13.56 -6.90
CA HIS A 148 0.82 14.23 -5.90
C HIS A 148 0.25 13.96 -4.52
N VAL A 149 1.12 13.46 -3.62
CA VAL A 149 0.72 13.22 -2.22
C VAL A 149 0.68 14.54 -1.46
N MET A 150 0.32 14.49 -0.16
CA MET A 150 0.02 15.69 0.63
C MET A 150 1.15 16.72 0.67
N ASP A 151 2.41 16.29 0.64
CA ASP A 151 3.55 17.21 0.62
C ASP A 151 3.91 17.73 -0.77
N GLY A 152 3.11 17.38 -1.80
CA GLY A 152 3.34 17.78 -3.19
C GLY A 152 4.26 16.86 -3.97
N SER A 153 4.83 15.83 -3.35
CA SER A 153 5.73 14.89 -4.04
C SER A 153 4.96 14.05 -5.05
N PRO A 154 5.56 13.78 -6.24
CA PRO A 154 4.89 12.96 -7.25
C PRO A 154 4.94 11.47 -6.91
N ARG A 155 3.91 10.76 -7.36
CA ARG A 155 3.82 9.30 -7.30
C ARG A 155 3.26 8.76 -8.60
N ILE A 156 3.68 7.55 -8.96
CA ILE A 156 3.12 6.84 -10.10
C ILE A 156 1.81 6.19 -9.65
N ALA A 157 0.74 6.48 -10.37
CA ALA A 157 -0.61 5.98 -10.07
C ALA A 157 -0.94 4.76 -10.91
N TYR A 158 -1.53 3.75 -10.28
CA TYR A 158 -1.92 2.49 -10.91
C TYR A 158 -3.36 2.16 -10.58
N HIS A 159 -4.02 1.47 -11.50
CA HIS A 159 -5.42 1.09 -11.38
C HIS A 159 -5.62 -0.33 -11.93
N TRP A 160 -6.34 -1.15 -11.19
CA TRP A 160 -6.85 -2.43 -11.66
C TRP A 160 -8.38 -2.35 -11.74
N THR A 161 -8.95 -2.84 -12.82
CA THR A 161 -10.41 -2.98 -12.97
C THR A 161 -10.75 -4.40 -13.42
N ALA A 162 -11.87 -4.91 -12.93
CA ALA A 162 -12.39 -6.23 -13.30
C ALA A 162 -12.92 -6.30 -14.73
N ARG A 163 -12.99 -5.16 -15.43
CA ARG A 163 -13.59 -5.02 -16.77
C ARG A 163 -12.58 -4.89 -17.89
#